data_87e5e4657001a4631c3ffc727164774c
#
_entry.id   87e5e4657001a4631c3ffc727164774c
#
_cell.length_a   1.000
_cell.length_b   1.000
_cell.length_c   1.000
_cell.angle_alpha   90.00
_cell.angle_beta   90.00
_cell.angle_gamma   90.00
#
_symmetry.space_group_name_H-M   'P 1'
#
loop_
_entity.id
_entity.type
_entity.pdbx_description
1 polymer ?
#
loop_
_entity_poly.entity_id
_entity_poly.type
_entity_poly.pdbx_seq_one_letter_code
_entity_poly.pdbx_strand_id
1 'polypeptide(L)'
;MCGIAGAIFKQPIKNKSKLVDTLVDLTICTEVRGTHATGIVVINKVSNGLTTATPVSKMPLKASEYMPNQGRKFLNNFIDKNTWAVITHCRFGTHGSEQDNRNNHPIRVGNVVGVHNGVINNHHALGDKYGRNAEVDSEVIFSSLMARRDLNHQAFVQTMNELRGSAVVVAVQDKQPISKLYIGIKNNPMSLITQNDEEITWLASTKDILIKGLKGLDNADIDYENMCEMLNLTSREFTVDSVKLEWWKHSKKLLLERFSSFSGGSPNLLLDRQFIMRKPMPRPTYQLNTDYIEIDDQVLDLIDELEDEDESQFYGGKQFKLNDDFFIN
;
A
#
# COMPACT_ATOMS: atom_id res chain seq x y z
N MET A 1 13.86 -2.41 4.91
CA MET A 1 12.75 -2.12 3.95
C MET A 1 11.81 -1.12 4.59
N CYS A 2 11.24 -0.22 3.82
CA CYS A 2 10.25 0.74 4.34
C CYS A 2 8.98 0.06 4.87
N GLY A 3 8.19 0.80 5.65
CA GLY A 3 6.91 0.37 6.16
C GLY A 3 5.81 1.39 5.83
N ILE A 4 4.64 0.88 5.45
CA ILE A 4 3.43 1.67 5.23
C ILE A 4 2.39 1.19 6.23
N ALA A 5 1.63 2.12 6.80
CA ALA A 5 0.44 1.84 7.60
C ALA A 5 -0.62 2.92 7.39
N GLY A 6 -1.83 2.69 7.87
CA GLY A 6 -2.89 3.69 7.76
C GLY A 6 -4.29 3.15 7.97
N ALA A 7 -5.26 4.00 7.70
CA ALA A 7 -6.68 3.71 7.80
C ALA A 7 -7.48 4.40 6.70
N ILE A 8 -8.54 3.74 6.23
CA ILE A 8 -9.52 4.27 5.28
C ILE A 8 -10.89 4.18 5.94
N PHE A 9 -11.64 5.29 5.95
CA PHE A 9 -12.91 5.44 6.67
C PHE A 9 -14.08 5.40 5.70
N LYS A 10 -15.05 4.52 5.94
CA LYS A 10 -16.33 4.48 5.21
C LYS A 10 -17.32 5.50 5.74
N GLN A 11 -17.26 5.76 7.04
CA GLN A 11 -18.17 6.64 7.76
C GLN A 11 -17.39 7.78 8.41
N PRO A 12 -18.05 8.88 8.79
CA PRO A 12 -17.44 9.92 9.58
C PRO A 12 -16.84 9.36 10.88
N ILE A 13 -15.67 9.86 11.24
CA ILE A 13 -14.93 9.43 12.43
C ILE A 13 -15.73 9.73 13.69
N LYS A 14 -16.07 8.68 14.46
CA LYS A 14 -16.87 8.81 15.69
C LYS A 14 -16.03 9.24 16.88
N ASN A 15 -14.84 8.65 17.02
CA ASN A 15 -13.93 8.93 18.13
C ASN A 15 -12.53 9.30 17.61
N LYS A 16 -12.31 10.59 17.43
CA LYS A 16 -11.04 11.13 16.91
C LYS A 16 -9.86 10.82 17.85
N SER A 17 -10.04 10.90 19.17
CA SER A 17 -8.94 10.65 20.11
C SER A 17 -8.47 9.20 20.01
N LYS A 18 -9.39 8.23 20.09
CA LYS A 18 -9.08 6.79 19.94
C LYS A 18 -8.42 6.49 18.59
N LEU A 19 -8.93 7.11 17.51
CA LEU A 19 -8.33 6.97 16.18
C LEU A 19 -6.89 7.47 16.13
N VAL A 20 -6.64 8.68 16.68
CA VAL A 20 -5.28 9.26 16.70
C VAL A 20 -4.34 8.39 17.52
N ASP A 21 -4.77 7.88 18.69
CA ASP A 21 -4.00 6.98 19.52
C ASP A 21 -3.63 5.71 18.74
N THR A 22 -4.61 5.09 18.08
CA THR A 22 -4.39 3.88 17.28
C THR A 22 -3.44 4.13 16.10
N LEU A 23 -3.58 5.25 15.39
CA LEU A 23 -2.68 5.61 14.29
C LEU A 23 -1.24 5.84 14.78
N VAL A 24 -1.07 6.44 15.96
CA VAL A 24 0.24 6.61 16.59
C VAL A 24 0.85 5.23 16.89
N ASP A 25 0.14 4.36 17.57
CA ASP A 25 0.62 3.02 17.93
C ASP A 25 0.92 2.17 16.71
N LEU A 26 0.04 2.17 15.71
CA LEU A 26 0.22 1.43 14.46
C LEU A 26 1.47 1.92 13.69
N THR A 27 1.70 3.23 13.67
CA THR A 27 2.88 3.79 13.02
C THR A 27 4.16 3.45 13.78
N ILE A 28 4.14 3.48 15.12
CA ILE A 28 5.27 3.04 15.95
C ILE A 28 5.56 1.55 15.72
N CYS A 29 4.53 0.70 15.66
CA CYS A 29 4.72 -0.72 15.30
C CYS A 29 5.30 -0.91 13.91
N THR A 30 5.08 0.03 12.99
CA THR A 30 5.63 0.00 11.63
C THR A 30 7.13 0.36 11.57
N GLU A 31 7.67 1.00 12.61
CA GLU A 31 9.09 1.39 12.73
C GLU A 31 10.05 0.21 12.58
N VAL A 32 9.64 -1.01 12.90
CA VAL A 32 10.42 -2.23 12.68
C VAL A 32 10.91 -2.37 11.24
N ARG A 33 10.25 -1.73 10.29
CA ARG A 33 10.62 -1.74 8.88
C ARG A 33 11.52 -0.59 8.45
N GLY A 34 11.60 0.49 9.23
CA GLY A 34 12.44 1.63 8.88
C GLY A 34 12.45 2.70 9.97
N THR A 35 13.64 3.17 10.29
CA THR A 35 13.91 4.09 11.40
C THR A 35 14.50 5.44 10.96
N HIS A 36 14.69 5.66 9.65
CA HIS A 36 15.43 6.84 9.17
C HIS A 36 14.54 8.10 9.09
N ALA A 37 13.28 7.93 8.73
CA ALA A 37 12.32 9.04 8.70
C ALA A 37 10.90 8.52 8.87
N THR A 38 10.01 9.37 9.37
CA THR A 38 8.59 9.10 9.49
C THR A 38 7.78 10.20 8.82
N GLY A 39 6.69 9.83 8.17
CA GLY A 39 5.79 10.78 7.56
C GLY A 39 4.34 10.35 7.54
N ILE A 40 3.47 11.33 7.38
CA ILE A 40 2.01 11.22 7.43
C ILE A 40 1.40 12.02 6.29
N VAL A 41 0.37 11.48 5.65
CA VAL A 41 -0.59 12.23 4.86
C VAL A 41 -1.99 11.99 5.40
N VAL A 42 -2.73 13.06 5.66
CA VAL A 42 -4.17 13.03 5.93
C VAL A 42 -4.88 13.33 4.61
N ILE A 43 -5.86 12.52 4.25
CA ILE A 43 -6.60 12.65 3.00
C ILE A 43 -8.03 13.06 3.33
N ASN A 44 -8.35 14.31 3.03
CA ASN A 44 -9.68 14.89 3.19
C ASN A 44 -10.37 14.95 1.83
N LYS A 45 -11.69 14.76 1.79
CA LYS A 45 -12.48 14.86 0.55
C LYS A 45 -12.34 16.25 -0.08
N VAL A 46 -12.34 17.26 0.75
CA VAL A 46 -12.18 18.66 0.38
C VAL A 46 -11.23 19.38 1.34
N SER A 47 -10.60 20.43 0.87
CA SER A 47 -9.81 21.33 1.69
C SER A 47 -10.73 22.08 2.68
N ASN A 48 -10.19 22.41 3.84
CA ASN A 48 -10.84 23.29 4.80
C ASN A 48 -10.66 24.79 4.48
N GLY A 49 -10.11 25.11 3.32
CA GLY A 49 -9.85 26.48 2.86
C GLY A 49 -8.51 27.05 3.31
N LEU A 50 -7.82 26.42 4.25
CA LEU A 50 -6.53 26.89 4.80
C LEU A 50 -5.35 26.11 4.23
N THR A 51 -5.57 24.87 3.80
CA THR A 51 -4.52 23.95 3.31
C THR A 51 -5.04 23.15 2.13
N THR A 52 -4.15 22.34 1.53
CA THR A 52 -4.55 21.33 0.54
C THR A 52 -5.48 20.29 1.18
N ALA A 53 -6.25 19.55 0.39
CA ALA A 53 -7.04 18.41 0.89
C ALA A 53 -6.16 17.23 1.33
N THR A 54 -4.86 17.25 1.01
CA THR A 54 -3.87 16.23 1.37
C THR A 54 -2.69 16.83 2.15
N PRO A 55 -2.89 17.38 3.37
CA PRO A 55 -1.79 17.88 4.17
C PRO A 55 -0.79 16.74 4.49
N VAL A 56 0.50 17.09 4.44
CA VAL A 56 1.63 16.17 4.64
C VAL A 56 2.52 16.70 5.76
N SER A 57 2.96 15.82 6.64
CA SER A 57 4.04 16.06 7.60
C SER A 57 5.05 14.93 7.54
N LYS A 58 6.34 15.25 7.55
CA LYS A 58 7.42 14.27 7.54
C LYS A 58 8.69 14.84 8.16
N MET A 59 9.43 13.98 8.87
CA MET A 59 10.65 14.35 9.59
C MET A 59 11.68 13.21 9.49
N PRO A 60 13.00 13.54 9.50
CA PRO A 60 14.08 12.55 9.59
C PRO A 60 14.21 12.03 11.03
N LEU A 61 13.14 11.48 11.55
CA LEU A 61 13.03 10.90 12.89
C LEU A 61 12.32 9.55 12.79
N LYS A 62 12.69 8.61 13.65
CA LYS A 62 11.95 7.35 13.77
C LYS A 62 10.56 7.58 14.36
N ALA A 63 9.66 6.65 14.12
CA ALA A 63 8.25 6.81 14.48
C ALA A 63 8.04 6.96 16.00
N SER A 64 8.80 6.23 16.81
CA SER A 64 8.74 6.32 18.29
C SER A 64 9.14 7.70 18.85
N GLU A 65 9.89 8.50 18.11
CA GLU A 65 10.26 9.88 18.50
C GLU A 65 9.29 10.91 17.90
N TYR A 66 8.91 10.71 16.64
CA TYR A 66 8.07 11.67 15.91
C TYR A 66 6.58 11.59 16.27
N MET A 67 6.03 10.36 16.34
CA MET A 67 4.57 10.17 16.44
C MET A 67 3.97 10.64 17.76
N PRO A 68 4.58 10.43 18.95
CA PRO A 68 3.98 10.84 20.21
C PRO A 68 3.78 12.36 20.33
N ASN A 69 4.58 13.16 19.65
CA ASN A 69 4.61 14.62 19.73
C ASN A 69 4.09 15.28 18.45
N GLN A 70 4.98 15.49 17.48
CA GLN A 70 4.66 16.25 16.26
C GLN A 70 3.64 15.52 15.37
N GLY A 71 3.76 14.20 15.24
CA GLY A 71 2.82 13.38 14.49
C GLY A 71 1.40 13.42 15.07
N ARG A 72 1.27 13.27 16.38
CA ARG A 72 0.00 13.39 17.11
C ARG A 72 -0.61 14.77 16.95
N LYS A 73 0.19 15.83 17.12
CA LYS A 73 -0.25 17.21 16.90
C LYS A 73 -0.76 17.41 15.47
N PHE A 74 -0.03 16.91 14.48
CA PHE A 74 -0.43 16.98 13.08
C PHE A 74 -1.75 16.25 12.84
N LEU A 75 -1.92 15.03 13.31
CA LEU A 75 -3.17 14.27 13.19
C LEU A 75 -4.34 15.02 13.82
N ASN A 76 -4.15 15.56 15.03
CA ASN A 76 -5.19 16.34 15.71
C ASN A 76 -5.59 17.62 14.96
N ASN A 77 -4.67 18.25 14.25
CA ASN A 77 -4.95 19.47 13.50
C ASN A 77 -5.67 19.21 12.17
N PHE A 78 -5.35 18.09 11.50
CA PHE A 78 -5.78 17.88 10.12
C PHE A 78 -6.85 16.79 9.94
N ILE A 79 -7.08 15.94 10.94
CA ILE A 79 -8.23 15.02 10.93
C ILE A 79 -9.49 15.80 11.30
N ASP A 80 -10.46 15.81 10.38
CA ASP A 80 -11.77 16.43 10.54
C ASP A 80 -12.90 15.54 9.97
N LYS A 81 -14.11 16.09 9.88
CA LYS A 81 -15.29 15.39 9.35
C LYS A 81 -15.19 15.01 7.86
N ASN A 82 -14.27 15.63 7.12
CA ASN A 82 -14.03 15.33 5.71
C ASN A 82 -12.93 14.30 5.51
N THR A 83 -12.23 13.92 6.58
CA THR A 83 -11.14 12.92 6.50
C THR A 83 -11.71 11.57 6.15
N TRP A 84 -11.14 10.94 5.13
CA TRP A 84 -11.53 9.60 4.72
C TRP A 84 -10.37 8.61 4.58
N ALA A 85 -9.13 9.09 4.70
CA ALA A 85 -7.98 8.21 4.86
C ALA A 85 -6.82 8.92 5.57
N VAL A 86 -6.00 8.15 6.25
CA VAL A 86 -4.71 8.57 6.80
C VAL A 86 -3.70 7.50 6.44
N ILE A 87 -2.58 7.89 5.82
CA ILE A 87 -1.49 6.99 5.46
C ILE A 87 -0.22 7.47 6.14
N THR A 88 0.50 6.54 6.75
CA THR A 88 1.79 6.78 7.40
C THR A 88 2.89 5.96 6.74
N HIS A 89 4.12 6.41 6.88
CA HIS A 89 5.28 5.77 6.30
C HIS A 89 6.48 5.84 7.24
N CYS A 90 7.17 4.70 7.40
CA CYS A 90 8.44 4.59 8.10
C CYS A 90 9.53 4.23 7.08
N ARG A 91 10.48 5.14 6.87
CA ARG A 91 11.49 5.01 5.84
C ARG A 91 12.69 4.19 6.31
N PHE A 92 13.10 3.25 5.46
CA PHE A 92 14.44 2.69 5.44
C PHE A 92 15.13 3.19 4.17
N GLY A 93 16.06 4.14 4.31
CA GLY A 93 16.71 4.79 3.16
C GLY A 93 17.61 3.84 2.39
N THR A 94 17.30 3.66 1.11
CA THR A 94 18.13 2.94 0.12
C THR A 94 18.81 3.92 -0.84
N HIS A 95 18.14 5.02 -1.17
CA HIS A 95 18.61 6.08 -2.06
C HIS A 95 18.30 7.45 -1.43
N GLY A 96 19.25 8.36 -1.48
CA GLY A 96 19.12 9.72 -0.96
C GLY A 96 19.13 9.82 0.57
N SER A 97 19.66 10.93 1.08
CA SER A 97 19.71 11.21 2.52
C SER A 97 18.34 11.47 3.10
N GLU A 98 18.07 10.95 4.31
CA GLU A 98 16.85 11.27 5.07
C GLU A 98 16.84 12.70 5.58
N GLN A 99 18.00 13.36 5.68
CA GLN A 99 18.09 14.76 6.08
C GLN A 99 17.48 15.70 5.03
N ASP A 100 17.44 15.29 3.77
CA ASP A 100 16.67 15.97 2.74
C ASP A 100 15.24 15.44 2.70
N ASN A 101 14.30 16.23 3.21
CA ASN A 101 12.89 15.85 3.24
C ASN A 101 12.27 15.61 1.85
N ARG A 102 12.90 16.01 0.74
CA ARG A 102 12.45 15.64 -0.60
C ARG A 102 12.52 14.12 -0.82
N ASN A 103 13.49 13.45 -0.16
CA ASN A 103 13.67 12.01 -0.20
C ASN A 103 12.75 11.23 0.74
N ASN A 104 12.06 11.91 1.69
CA ASN A 104 11.19 11.27 2.67
C ASN A 104 9.74 11.21 2.19
N HIS A 105 9.05 10.14 2.56
CA HIS A 105 7.62 9.97 2.25
C HIS A 105 6.71 10.63 3.30
N PRO A 106 5.51 11.04 2.93
CA PRO A 106 4.91 11.01 1.59
C PRO A 106 5.63 11.94 0.60
N ILE A 107 5.68 11.52 -0.66
CA ILE A 107 6.23 12.31 -1.76
C ILE A 107 5.07 13.01 -2.47
N ARG A 108 5.28 14.28 -2.83
CA ARG A 108 4.35 15.09 -3.61
C ARG A 108 5.01 15.51 -4.91
N VAL A 109 4.36 15.19 -6.04
CA VAL A 109 4.72 15.72 -7.36
C VAL A 109 3.49 16.39 -7.96
N GLY A 110 3.52 17.70 -8.06
CA GLY A 110 2.34 18.47 -8.44
C GLY A 110 1.17 18.23 -7.48
N ASN A 111 0.06 17.74 -8.01
CA ASN A 111 -1.12 17.39 -7.21
C ASN A 111 -1.23 15.89 -6.90
N VAL A 112 -0.22 15.07 -7.25
CA VAL A 112 -0.18 13.65 -6.86
C VAL A 112 0.63 13.51 -5.58
N VAL A 113 0.07 12.78 -4.60
CA VAL A 113 0.69 12.50 -3.30
C VAL A 113 0.64 11.01 -3.03
N GLY A 114 1.72 10.46 -2.49
CA GLY A 114 1.69 9.07 -2.09
C GLY A 114 2.93 8.58 -1.37
N VAL A 115 2.92 7.29 -1.07
CA VAL A 115 4.00 6.57 -0.40
C VAL A 115 4.37 5.33 -1.21
N HIS A 116 5.63 4.92 -1.08
CA HIS A 116 6.17 3.74 -1.73
C HIS A 116 7.01 2.93 -0.75
N ASN A 117 6.84 1.62 -0.78
CA ASN A 117 7.70 0.65 -0.12
C ASN A 117 8.24 -0.32 -1.18
N GLY A 118 9.55 -0.35 -1.36
CA GLY A 118 10.22 -1.18 -2.35
C GLY A 118 11.48 -0.54 -2.90
N VAL A 119 11.93 -1.06 -4.05
CA VAL A 119 13.07 -0.54 -4.81
C VAL A 119 12.72 -0.55 -6.30
N ILE A 120 12.88 0.59 -6.95
CA ILE A 120 12.62 0.75 -8.40
C ILE A 120 13.94 0.71 -9.16
N ASN A 121 14.23 -0.44 -9.77
CA ASN A 121 15.52 -0.67 -10.43
C ASN A 121 15.72 0.19 -11.69
N ASN A 122 14.65 0.57 -12.38
CA ASN A 122 14.69 1.39 -13.58
C ASN A 122 14.39 2.87 -13.32
N HIS A 123 14.60 3.36 -12.09
CA HIS A 123 14.27 4.73 -11.70
C HIS A 123 15.03 5.80 -12.50
N HIS A 124 16.25 5.52 -12.99
CA HIS A 124 16.99 6.44 -13.85
C HIS A 124 16.26 6.67 -15.18
N ALA A 125 15.92 5.59 -15.90
CA ALA A 125 15.21 5.68 -17.19
C ALA A 125 13.81 6.32 -17.03
N LEU A 126 13.11 6.05 -15.92
CA LEU A 126 11.84 6.71 -15.63
C LEU A 126 12.04 8.18 -15.24
N GLY A 127 13.13 8.52 -14.56
CA GLY A 127 13.50 9.90 -14.23
C GLY A 127 13.80 10.71 -15.50
N ASP A 128 14.52 10.13 -16.47
CA ASP A 128 14.77 10.76 -17.77
C ASP A 128 13.45 10.99 -18.55
N LYS A 129 12.49 10.06 -18.42
CA LYS A 129 11.21 10.14 -19.14
C LYS A 129 10.21 11.10 -18.49
N TYR A 130 10.12 11.12 -17.15
CA TYR A 130 9.04 11.82 -16.43
C TYR A 130 9.53 12.97 -15.56
N GLY A 131 10.84 13.12 -15.40
CA GLY A 131 11.46 14.06 -14.47
C GLY A 131 11.63 13.49 -13.06
N ARG A 132 12.71 13.91 -12.40
CA ARG A 132 13.03 13.59 -11.01
C ARG A 132 13.85 14.75 -10.42
N ASN A 133 13.43 15.23 -9.24
CA ASN A 133 14.10 16.30 -8.51
C ASN A 133 14.75 15.83 -7.20
N ALA A 134 14.26 14.72 -6.64
CA ALA A 134 14.82 14.10 -5.46
C ALA A 134 15.78 12.95 -5.86
N GLU A 135 16.60 12.50 -4.91
CA GLU A 135 17.52 11.38 -5.12
C GLU A 135 16.84 10.03 -4.98
N VAL A 136 15.68 9.98 -4.28
CA VAL A 136 14.96 8.75 -4.00
C VAL A 136 14.35 8.18 -5.28
N ASP A 137 14.44 6.87 -5.44
CA ASP A 137 13.88 6.12 -6.57
C ASP A 137 12.34 6.22 -6.67
N SER A 138 11.69 6.46 -5.55
CA SER A 138 10.23 6.52 -5.44
C SER A 138 9.59 7.70 -6.17
N GLU A 139 10.30 8.83 -6.33
CA GLU A 139 9.70 10.04 -6.95
C GLU A 139 9.23 9.81 -8.38
N VAL A 140 9.93 8.94 -9.14
CA VAL A 140 9.57 8.65 -10.54
C VAL A 140 8.18 8.01 -10.69
N ILE A 141 7.69 7.33 -9.65
CA ILE A 141 6.34 6.77 -9.62
C ILE A 141 5.32 7.92 -9.69
N PHE A 142 5.49 8.91 -8.80
CA PHE A 142 4.56 10.05 -8.70
C PHE A 142 4.72 11.02 -9.87
N SER A 143 5.93 11.16 -10.41
CA SER A 143 6.19 11.90 -11.67
C SER A 143 5.49 11.25 -12.87
N SER A 144 5.54 9.92 -12.97
CA SER A 144 4.81 9.16 -14.00
C SER A 144 3.30 9.32 -13.88
N LEU A 145 2.75 9.24 -12.65
CA LEU A 145 1.33 9.46 -12.40
C LEU A 145 0.91 10.89 -12.74
N MET A 146 1.72 11.90 -12.35
CA MET A 146 1.46 13.31 -12.66
C MET A 146 1.48 13.59 -14.15
N ALA A 147 2.41 12.99 -14.91
CA ALA A 147 2.51 13.14 -16.35
C ALA A 147 1.27 12.63 -17.11
N ARG A 148 0.49 11.75 -16.51
CA ARG A 148 -0.77 11.23 -17.07
C ARG A 148 -1.96 12.17 -16.85
N ARG A 149 -1.77 13.30 -16.17
CA ARG A 149 -2.72 14.39 -15.89
C ARG A 149 -3.88 14.01 -14.97
N ASP A 150 -4.63 12.94 -15.29
CA ASP A 150 -5.71 12.42 -14.45
C ASP A 150 -5.31 11.07 -13.88
N LEU A 151 -5.24 10.99 -12.54
CA LEU A 151 -5.02 9.74 -11.85
C LEU A 151 -6.33 8.95 -11.83
N ASN A 152 -6.44 8.02 -12.74
CA ASN A 152 -7.49 7.02 -12.81
C ASN A 152 -6.88 5.63 -12.72
N HIS A 153 -7.73 4.59 -12.61
CA HIS A 153 -7.28 3.23 -12.46
C HIS A 153 -6.36 2.77 -13.59
N GLN A 154 -6.68 3.12 -14.83
CA GLN A 154 -5.85 2.77 -16.00
C GLN A 154 -4.47 3.46 -15.93
N ALA A 155 -4.42 4.74 -15.61
CA ALA A 155 -3.17 5.49 -15.46
C ALA A 155 -2.30 4.89 -14.34
N PHE A 156 -2.92 4.50 -13.21
CA PHE A 156 -2.24 3.85 -12.11
C PHE A 156 -1.64 2.50 -12.52
N VAL A 157 -2.43 1.63 -13.16
CA VAL A 157 -1.98 0.33 -13.66
C VAL A 157 -0.85 0.47 -14.67
N GLN A 158 -0.96 1.39 -15.64
CA GLN A 158 0.10 1.65 -16.61
C GLN A 158 1.41 2.07 -15.93
N THR A 159 1.33 2.92 -14.89
CA THR A 159 2.51 3.29 -14.11
C THR A 159 3.11 2.08 -13.39
N MET A 160 2.28 1.28 -12.71
CA MET A 160 2.77 0.07 -12.01
C MET A 160 3.45 -0.93 -12.98
N ASN A 161 2.95 -1.05 -14.21
CA ASN A 161 3.54 -1.93 -15.24
C ASN A 161 4.90 -1.43 -15.74
N GLU A 162 5.13 -0.12 -15.76
CA GLU A 162 6.43 0.46 -16.16
C GLU A 162 7.52 0.26 -15.10
N LEU A 163 7.14 0.03 -13.83
CA LEU A 163 8.11 -0.17 -12.75
C LEU A 163 8.81 -1.53 -12.92
N ARG A 164 10.12 -1.55 -12.71
CA ARG A 164 10.92 -2.77 -12.55
C ARG A 164 11.44 -2.81 -11.12
N GLY A 165 11.28 -3.96 -10.45
CA GLY A 165 11.65 -4.13 -9.05
C GLY A 165 10.44 -4.44 -8.18
N SER A 166 10.52 -4.09 -6.90
CA SER A 166 9.45 -4.32 -5.93
C SER A 166 8.77 -3.00 -5.53
N ALA A 167 7.45 -3.02 -5.38
CA ALA A 167 6.70 -1.83 -5.00
C ALA A 167 5.39 -2.16 -4.28
N VAL A 168 5.16 -1.49 -3.15
CA VAL A 168 3.80 -1.16 -2.69
C VAL A 168 3.65 0.35 -2.85
N VAL A 169 2.68 0.76 -3.62
CA VAL A 169 2.39 2.18 -3.88
C VAL A 169 1.01 2.51 -3.37
N VAL A 170 0.90 3.55 -2.55
CA VAL A 170 -0.37 4.17 -2.20
C VAL A 170 -0.36 5.59 -2.77
N ALA A 171 -1.33 5.94 -3.60
CA ALA A 171 -1.38 7.23 -4.28
C ALA A 171 -2.78 7.83 -4.31
N VAL A 172 -2.83 9.17 -4.24
CA VAL A 172 -4.02 9.98 -4.37
C VAL A 172 -3.72 11.21 -5.22
N GLN A 173 -4.70 11.70 -5.96
CA GLN A 173 -4.62 12.99 -6.63
C GLN A 173 -5.41 14.04 -5.85
N ASP A 174 -4.76 15.13 -5.44
CA ASP A 174 -5.38 16.29 -4.79
C ASP A 174 -6.16 17.13 -5.83
N LYS A 175 -7.22 16.51 -6.37
CA LYS A 175 -8.20 17.13 -7.27
C LYS A 175 -9.56 17.02 -6.58
N GLN A 176 -10.01 18.11 -6.03
CA GLN A 176 -11.18 18.16 -5.16
C GLN A 176 -12.51 18.12 -5.92
N PRO A 177 -13.54 17.42 -5.41
CA PRO A 177 -13.48 16.59 -4.22
C PRO A 177 -12.64 15.32 -4.46
N ILE A 178 -11.75 14.97 -3.52
CA ILE A 178 -10.98 13.74 -3.62
C ILE A 178 -11.92 12.54 -3.40
N SER A 179 -12.01 11.68 -4.40
CA SER A 179 -12.93 10.55 -4.38
C SER A 179 -12.25 9.19 -4.58
N LYS A 180 -10.94 9.17 -4.86
CA LYS A 180 -10.22 7.94 -5.19
C LYS A 180 -8.85 7.87 -4.56
N LEU A 181 -8.50 6.68 -4.06
CA LEU A 181 -7.19 6.29 -3.58
C LEU A 181 -6.81 4.95 -4.23
N TYR A 182 -5.57 4.83 -4.64
CA TYR A 182 -5.06 3.65 -5.33
C TYR A 182 -3.98 2.98 -4.48
N ILE A 183 -4.06 1.65 -4.39
CA ILE A 183 -3.02 0.80 -3.81
C ILE A 183 -2.60 -0.21 -4.87
N GLY A 184 -1.31 -0.27 -5.17
CA GLY A 184 -0.73 -1.24 -6.10
C GLY A 184 0.38 -2.03 -5.43
N ILE A 185 0.47 -3.31 -5.75
CA ILE A 185 1.43 -4.24 -5.18
C ILE A 185 2.19 -4.95 -6.28
N LYS A 186 3.50 -4.99 -6.11
CA LYS A 186 4.45 -5.72 -6.94
C LYS A 186 5.59 -6.22 -6.05
N ASN A 187 5.64 -7.52 -5.81
CA ASN A 187 6.71 -8.20 -5.06
C ASN A 187 6.99 -7.62 -3.65
N ASN A 188 5.94 -7.15 -2.95
CA ASN A 188 6.03 -6.68 -1.57
C ASN A 188 4.67 -6.87 -0.87
N PRO A 189 4.65 -7.20 0.42
CA PRO A 189 3.40 -7.47 1.12
C PRO A 189 2.63 -6.19 1.51
N MET A 190 1.31 -6.31 1.57
CA MET A 190 0.39 -5.37 2.19
C MET A 190 -0.79 -6.15 2.78
N SER A 191 -1.10 -5.92 4.03
CA SER A 191 -2.22 -6.55 4.74
C SER A 191 -3.29 -5.53 5.07
N LEU A 192 -4.53 -5.96 5.02
CA LEU A 192 -5.73 -5.16 5.28
C LEU A 192 -6.61 -5.90 6.28
N ILE A 193 -7.27 -5.16 7.17
CA ILE A 193 -8.31 -5.67 8.06
C ILE A 193 -9.41 -4.62 8.23
N THR A 194 -10.65 -5.07 8.33
CA THR A 194 -11.78 -4.17 8.56
C THR A 194 -12.25 -4.28 10.00
N GLN A 195 -12.41 -3.13 10.62
CA GLN A 195 -13.11 -2.96 11.89
C GLN A 195 -14.58 -2.71 11.56
N ASN A 196 -15.46 -3.63 11.96
CA ASN A 196 -16.83 -3.65 11.47
C ASN A 196 -17.74 -2.58 12.10
N ASP A 197 -17.56 -2.28 13.38
CA ASP A 197 -18.39 -1.34 14.15
C ASP A 197 -18.23 0.11 13.68
N GLU A 198 -17.01 0.49 13.29
CA GLU A 198 -16.69 1.85 12.82
C GLU A 198 -16.46 1.92 11.30
N GLU A 199 -16.60 0.79 10.60
CA GLU A 199 -16.35 0.69 9.15
C GLU A 199 -14.99 1.28 8.71
N ILE A 200 -13.95 0.98 9.50
CA ILE A 200 -12.57 1.39 9.24
C ILE A 200 -11.82 0.22 8.59
N THR A 201 -11.16 0.48 7.47
CA THR A 201 -10.17 -0.44 6.91
C THR A 201 -8.79 -0.01 7.33
N TRP A 202 -8.18 -0.77 8.21
CA TRP A 202 -6.79 -0.64 8.60
C TRP A 202 -5.88 -1.33 7.60
N LEU A 203 -4.72 -0.76 7.34
CA LEU A 203 -3.71 -1.32 6.44
C LEU A 203 -2.32 -1.21 7.06
N ALA A 204 -1.48 -2.21 6.79
CA ALA A 204 -0.05 -2.15 7.11
C ALA A 204 0.74 -3.10 6.20
N SER A 205 2.04 -2.88 6.14
CA SER A 205 2.96 -3.68 5.33
C SER A 205 2.95 -5.18 5.67
N THR A 206 2.62 -5.55 6.92
CA THR A 206 2.51 -6.97 7.33
C THR A 206 1.37 -7.18 8.33
N LYS A 207 0.89 -8.42 8.43
CA LYS A 207 -0.11 -8.85 9.42
C LYS A 207 0.34 -8.58 10.85
N ASP A 208 1.60 -8.88 11.16
CA ASP A 208 2.15 -8.70 12.51
C ASP A 208 2.11 -7.25 12.98
N ILE A 209 2.35 -6.30 12.06
CA ILE A 209 2.24 -4.87 12.35
C ILE A 209 0.79 -4.50 12.68
N LEU A 210 -0.19 -4.99 11.89
CA LEU A 210 -1.61 -4.77 12.17
C LEU A 210 -2.00 -5.33 13.54
N ILE A 211 -1.68 -6.60 13.80
CA ILE A 211 -2.02 -7.25 15.07
C ILE A 211 -1.45 -6.48 16.26
N LYS A 212 -0.18 -6.05 16.17
CA LYS A 212 0.47 -5.31 17.25
C LYS A 212 -0.08 -3.90 17.41
N GLY A 213 -0.27 -3.19 16.29
CA GLY A 213 -0.70 -1.79 16.30
C GLY A 213 -2.16 -1.59 16.65
N LEU A 214 -3.01 -2.61 16.48
CA LEU A 214 -4.45 -2.55 16.78
C LEU A 214 -4.81 -3.15 18.14
N LYS A 215 -3.84 -3.57 18.97
CA LYS A 215 -4.09 -4.17 20.28
C LYS A 215 -4.88 -3.29 21.26
N GLY A 216 -4.86 -1.97 21.08
CA GLY A 216 -5.63 -1.01 21.88
C GLY A 216 -7.11 -0.92 21.48
N LEU A 217 -7.54 -1.58 20.41
CA LEU A 217 -8.92 -1.71 19.99
C LEU A 217 -9.53 -2.96 20.62
N ASP A 218 -10.85 -2.93 20.90
CA ASP A 218 -11.54 -4.11 21.40
C ASP A 218 -11.51 -5.25 20.39
N ASN A 219 -11.09 -6.45 20.81
CA ASN A 219 -11.00 -7.62 19.94
C ASN A 219 -12.35 -8.04 19.34
N ALA A 220 -13.47 -7.65 19.98
CA ALA A 220 -14.82 -7.89 19.45
C ALA A 220 -15.09 -7.11 18.15
N ASP A 221 -14.37 -6.00 17.94
CA ASP A 221 -14.58 -5.11 16.80
C ASP A 221 -13.72 -5.49 15.59
N ILE A 222 -12.69 -6.33 15.80
CA ILE A 222 -11.73 -6.70 14.75
C ILE A 222 -11.70 -8.20 14.57
N ASP A 223 -12.17 -8.66 13.44
CA ASP A 223 -12.06 -10.05 13.02
C ASP A 223 -10.69 -10.32 12.39
N TYR A 224 -9.72 -10.72 13.20
CA TYR A 224 -8.38 -11.06 12.74
C TYR A 224 -8.34 -12.27 11.81
N GLU A 225 -9.37 -13.15 11.81
CA GLU A 225 -9.48 -14.27 10.90
C GLU A 225 -9.79 -13.80 9.46
N ASN A 226 -10.46 -12.64 9.33
CA ASN A 226 -10.74 -12.00 8.06
C ASN A 226 -9.66 -11.01 7.60
N MET A 227 -8.49 -11.02 8.24
CA MET A 227 -7.34 -10.27 7.75
C MET A 227 -6.88 -10.83 6.41
N CYS A 228 -6.79 -9.96 5.40
CA CYS A 228 -6.36 -10.35 4.07
C CYS A 228 -5.00 -9.75 3.70
N GLU A 229 -4.20 -10.52 3.01
CA GLU A 229 -3.05 -10.01 2.26
C GLU A 229 -3.48 -9.67 0.84
N MET A 230 -2.96 -8.56 0.32
CA MET A 230 -3.17 -8.24 -1.08
C MET A 230 -2.30 -9.16 -1.95
N LEU A 231 -2.89 -9.68 -3.02
CA LEU A 231 -2.18 -10.52 -3.97
C LEU A 231 -1.10 -9.71 -4.69
N ASN A 232 0.02 -10.38 -4.97
CA ASN A 232 1.09 -9.82 -5.79
C ASN A 232 0.58 -9.43 -7.19
N LEU A 233 1.19 -8.41 -7.80
CA LEU A 233 0.84 -7.89 -9.12
C LEU A 233 -0.62 -7.40 -9.25
N THR A 234 -1.25 -6.99 -8.15
CA THR A 234 -2.60 -6.44 -8.16
C THR A 234 -2.62 -4.97 -7.79
N SER A 235 -3.68 -4.29 -8.19
CA SER A 235 -3.99 -2.95 -7.70
C SER A 235 -5.46 -2.84 -7.31
N ARG A 236 -5.74 -1.91 -6.38
CA ARG A 236 -7.08 -1.62 -5.88
C ARG A 236 -7.37 -0.14 -5.99
N GLU A 237 -8.56 0.19 -6.44
CA GLU A 237 -9.11 1.54 -6.38
C GLU A 237 -10.12 1.57 -5.23
N PHE A 238 -9.90 2.47 -4.27
CA PHE A 238 -10.88 2.80 -3.25
C PHE A 238 -11.63 4.04 -3.72
N THR A 239 -12.95 3.98 -3.73
CA THR A 239 -13.81 5.11 -4.10
C THR A 239 -14.62 5.54 -2.91
N VAL A 240 -14.72 6.87 -2.74
CA VAL A 240 -15.65 7.48 -1.80
C VAL A 240 -16.86 7.92 -2.61
N ASP A 241 -17.97 7.24 -2.45
CA ASP A 241 -19.25 7.75 -2.86
C ASP A 241 -19.87 8.56 -1.72
N SER A 242 -20.78 9.47 -2.02
CA SER A 242 -21.38 10.41 -1.06
C SER A 242 -22.02 9.75 0.17
N VAL A 243 -22.22 8.43 0.16
CA VAL A 243 -22.85 7.65 1.24
C VAL A 243 -22.11 6.34 1.58
N LYS A 244 -21.29 5.80 0.70
CA LYS A 244 -20.58 4.53 0.92
C LYS A 244 -19.21 4.57 0.32
N LEU A 245 -18.21 4.03 1.05
CA LEU A 245 -16.96 3.61 0.45
C LEU A 245 -17.25 2.37 -0.39
N GLU A 246 -17.28 2.49 -1.72
CA GLU A 246 -17.30 1.31 -2.58
C GLU A 246 -15.93 0.65 -2.54
N TRP A 247 -15.94 -0.62 -2.13
CA TRP A 247 -14.80 -1.32 -1.61
C TRP A 247 -13.72 -1.54 -2.59
N TRP A 248 -13.61 -1.37 -3.73
CA TRP A 248 -12.44 -1.61 -4.53
C TRP A 248 -12.71 -2.40 -5.81
N LYS A 249 -12.16 -1.90 -6.85
CA LYS A 249 -12.04 -2.62 -8.11
C LYS A 249 -10.64 -3.21 -8.17
N HIS A 250 -10.53 -4.50 -8.41
CA HIS A 250 -9.27 -5.10 -8.72
C HIS A 250 -8.80 -4.67 -10.10
N SER A 251 -7.53 -4.27 -10.21
CA SER A 251 -6.92 -4.11 -11.52
C SER A 251 -6.50 -5.47 -12.04
N LYS A 252 -7.27 -5.98 -12.94
CA LYS A 252 -6.94 -7.18 -13.68
C LYS A 252 -5.83 -6.95 -14.72
N LYS A 253 -5.57 -5.70 -15.08
CA LYS A 253 -4.69 -5.34 -16.18
C LYS A 253 -3.20 -5.53 -15.89
N LEU A 254 -2.80 -5.40 -14.62
CA LEU A 254 -1.42 -5.60 -14.19
C LEU A 254 -0.96 -7.05 -14.43
N LEU A 255 -1.83 -8.01 -14.14
CA LEU A 255 -1.58 -9.42 -14.38
C LEU A 255 -1.64 -9.80 -15.87
N LEU A 256 -2.63 -9.28 -16.59
CA LEU A 256 -2.81 -9.59 -18.01
C LEU A 256 -1.65 -9.17 -18.89
N GLU A 257 -1.08 -7.99 -18.68
CA GLU A 257 0.05 -7.52 -19.46
C GLU A 257 1.30 -8.38 -19.24
N ARG A 258 1.42 -9.01 -18.08
CA ARG A 258 2.53 -9.91 -17.76
C ARG A 258 2.35 -11.28 -18.44
N PHE A 259 1.14 -11.84 -18.42
CA PHE A 259 0.85 -13.14 -19.05
C PHE A 259 0.78 -13.06 -20.58
N SER A 260 0.39 -11.94 -21.17
CA SER A 260 0.38 -11.79 -22.64
C SER A 260 1.76 -11.81 -23.27
N SER A 261 2.82 -11.60 -22.50
CA SER A 261 4.20 -11.76 -22.98
C SER A 261 4.67 -13.22 -22.99
N PHE A 262 3.94 -14.14 -22.33
CA PHE A 262 4.34 -15.54 -22.16
C PHE A 262 3.45 -16.56 -22.90
N SER A 263 2.20 -16.24 -23.16
CA SER A 263 1.31 -17.17 -23.84
C SER A 263 0.50 -16.49 -24.93
N GLY A 264 0.54 -17.01 -26.15
CA GLY A 264 -0.35 -16.63 -27.23
C GLY A 264 -1.84 -17.00 -27.00
N GLY A 265 -2.31 -17.12 -25.73
CA GLY A 265 -3.62 -17.56 -25.33
C GLY A 265 -4.54 -16.40 -24.90
N SER A 266 -5.83 -16.62 -25.02
CA SER A 266 -6.88 -15.63 -24.79
C SER A 266 -6.88 -15.10 -23.34
N PRO A 267 -6.87 -13.79 -23.14
CA PRO A 267 -6.73 -13.15 -21.81
C PRO A 267 -7.93 -13.29 -20.86
N ASN A 268 -9.05 -13.81 -21.32
CA ASN A 268 -10.31 -13.75 -20.59
C ASN A 268 -10.49 -14.83 -19.51
N LEU A 269 -9.72 -15.93 -19.55
CA LEU A 269 -9.89 -17.06 -18.64
C LEU A 269 -9.26 -16.85 -17.27
N LEU A 270 -8.21 -16.04 -17.16
CA LEU A 270 -7.46 -15.81 -15.92
C LEU A 270 -8.12 -14.82 -14.95
N LEU A 271 -9.16 -14.12 -15.41
CA LEU A 271 -9.65 -12.95 -14.70
C LEU A 271 -10.57 -13.23 -13.53
N ASP A 272 -11.30 -14.36 -13.55
CA ASP A 272 -12.41 -14.56 -12.59
C ASP A 272 -12.00 -15.25 -11.28
N ARG A 273 -10.88 -15.97 -11.23
CA ARG A 273 -10.41 -16.64 -10.00
C ARG A 273 -9.44 -15.86 -9.12
N GLN A 274 -8.78 -14.85 -9.62
CA GLN A 274 -7.84 -14.06 -8.80
C GLN A 274 -8.52 -13.14 -7.78
N PHE A 275 -9.85 -13.19 -7.69
CA PHE A 275 -10.65 -12.53 -6.67
C PHE A 275 -10.77 -13.30 -5.37
N ILE A 276 -10.31 -14.54 -5.33
CA ILE A 276 -10.30 -15.30 -4.09
C ILE A 276 -9.11 -14.79 -3.28
N MET A 277 -9.40 -13.95 -2.30
CA MET A 277 -8.46 -13.69 -1.22
C MET A 277 -8.04 -15.04 -0.66
N ARG A 278 -6.74 -15.35 -0.67
CA ARG A 278 -6.24 -16.49 0.10
C ARG A 278 -6.58 -16.20 1.56
N LYS A 279 -7.74 -16.69 2.02
CA LYS A 279 -7.96 -16.87 3.44
C LYS A 279 -6.92 -17.89 3.89
N PRO A 280 -6.29 -17.73 5.05
CA PRO A 280 -5.72 -18.88 5.73
C PRO A 280 -6.89 -19.82 6.00
N MET A 281 -6.97 -20.97 5.29
CA MET A 281 -8.10 -21.88 5.36
C MET A 281 -8.09 -22.67 6.65
N PRO A 282 -9.15 -22.69 7.43
CA PRO A 282 -9.58 -23.88 8.11
C PRO A 282 -10.09 -24.83 7.03
N ARG A 283 -9.81 -26.13 7.13
CA ARG A 283 -10.23 -27.15 6.15
C ARG A 283 -11.72 -27.04 5.90
N PRO A 284 -12.18 -26.95 4.64
CA PRO A 284 -13.54 -26.54 4.35
C PRO A 284 -14.53 -27.69 4.41
N THR A 285 -15.65 -27.41 5.03
CA THR A 285 -16.93 -27.99 4.66
C THR A 285 -17.78 -26.87 4.11
N TYR A 286 -17.67 -26.58 2.81
CA TYR A 286 -18.59 -25.67 2.13
C TYR A 286 -19.02 -26.24 0.78
N GLN A 287 -20.34 -26.29 0.59
CA GLN A 287 -20.96 -26.44 -0.71
C GLN A 287 -20.65 -25.21 -1.56
N LEU A 288 -19.92 -25.43 -2.64
CA LEU A 288 -19.59 -24.39 -3.62
C LEU A 288 -20.83 -24.01 -4.42
N ASN A 289 -21.13 -22.73 -4.45
CA ASN A 289 -22.10 -22.17 -5.39
C ASN A 289 -21.50 -22.23 -6.81
N THR A 290 -22.26 -22.74 -7.77
CA THR A 290 -21.82 -23.28 -9.07
C THR A 290 -21.47 -22.23 -10.14
N ASP A 291 -21.20 -20.98 -9.78
CA ASP A 291 -20.89 -19.91 -10.74
C ASP A 291 -19.37 -19.64 -10.91
N TYR A 292 -18.52 -20.58 -10.49
CA TYR A 292 -17.06 -20.44 -10.58
C TYR A 292 -16.51 -21.32 -11.72
N ILE A 293 -15.76 -20.67 -12.61
CA ILE A 293 -14.97 -21.38 -13.65
C ILE A 293 -13.81 -22.08 -12.96
N GLU A 294 -13.68 -23.41 -13.15
CA GLU A 294 -12.51 -24.18 -12.70
C GLU A 294 -11.27 -23.74 -13.48
N ILE A 295 -10.25 -23.20 -12.80
CA ILE A 295 -8.93 -23.04 -13.38
C ILE A 295 -8.23 -24.40 -13.27
N ASP A 296 -7.67 -24.84 -14.37
CA ASP A 296 -6.85 -26.02 -14.46
C ASP A 296 -5.66 -25.89 -13.49
N ASP A 297 -5.38 -26.95 -12.73
CA ASP A 297 -4.24 -27.00 -11.79
C ASP A 297 -2.93 -26.65 -12.48
N GLN A 298 -2.77 -26.95 -13.77
CA GLN A 298 -1.62 -26.57 -14.58
C GLN A 298 -1.40 -25.04 -14.67
N VAL A 299 -2.45 -24.24 -14.56
CA VAL A 299 -2.35 -22.78 -14.56
C VAL A 299 -1.95 -22.25 -13.18
N LEU A 300 -2.31 -22.95 -12.12
CA LEU A 300 -1.87 -22.62 -10.75
C LEU A 300 -0.38 -22.95 -10.58
N ASP A 301 0.06 -24.10 -11.06
CA ASP A 301 1.47 -24.51 -11.08
C ASP A 301 2.32 -23.50 -11.87
N LEU A 302 1.82 -23.02 -13.02
CA LEU A 302 2.51 -22.00 -13.82
C LEU A 302 2.63 -20.64 -13.11
N ILE A 303 1.64 -20.31 -12.27
CA ILE A 303 1.67 -19.08 -11.45
C ILE A 303 2.74 -19.20 -10.36
N ASP A 304 2.80 -20.33 -9.70
CA ASP A 304 3.78 -20.62 -8.64
C ASP A 304 5.21 -20.69 -9.24
N GLU A 305 5.41 -21.33 -10.41
CA GLU A 305 6.69 -21.34 -11.13
C GLU A 305 7.15 -19.91 -11.53
N LEU A 306 6.25 -19.04 -11.96
CA LEU A 306 6.57 -17.65 -12.32
C LEU A 306 6.88 -16.76 -11.12
N GLU A 307 6.32 -17.05 -9.94
CA GLU A 307 6.70 -16.38 -8.69
C GLU A 307 8.12 -16.78 -8.27
N ASP A 308 8.48 -18.06 -8.40
CA ASP A 308 9.80 -18.60 -8.08
C ASP A 308 10.90 -18.09 -9.04
N GLU A 309 10.63 -17.93 -10.34
CA GLU A 309 11.58 -17.38 -11.30
C GLU A 309 11.92 -15.92 -11.02
N ASP A 310 10.97 -15.11 -10.55
CA ASP A 310 11.23 -13.71 -10.20
C ASP A 310 12.10 -13.57 -8.93
N GLU A 311 11.96 -14.47 -7.96
CA GLU A 311 12.84 -14.49 -6.80
C GLU A 311 14.27 -14.87 -7.18
N SER A 312 14.47 -15.81 -8.11
CA SER A 312 15.79 -16.24 -8.56
C SER A 312 16.56 -15.17 -9.35
N GLN A 313 15.86 -14.29 -10.06
CA GLN A 313 16.47 -13.14 -10.76
C GLN A 313 16.84 -11.99 -9.81
N PHE A 314 16.22 -11.91 -8.64
CA PHE A 314 16.50 -10.88 -7.64
C PHE A 314 17.74 -11.15 -6.80
N TYR A 315 18.07 -12.41 -6.55
CA TYR A 315 19.25 -12.83 -5.80
C TYR A 315 20.27 -13.40 -6.78
N GLY A 316 20.95 -12.53 -7.52
CA GLY A 316 21.96 -12.91 -8.50
C GLY A 316 22.88 -14.03 -7.98
N GLY A 317 22.61 -15.27 -8.36
CA GLY A 317 23.48 -16.44 -8.43
C GLY A 317 24.46 -16.77 -7.30
N LYS A 318 24.19 -16.41 -6.03
CA LYS A 318 24.94 -16.93 -4.87
C LYS A 318 23.98 -17.60 -3.91
N GLN A 319 23.98 -18.93 -3.94
CA GLN A 319 23.41 -19.75 -2.88
C GLN A 319 24.16 -19.39 -1.57
N PHE A 320 23.52 -18.61 -0.72
CA PHE A 320 23.89 -18.58 0.69
C PHE A 320 23.29 -19.81 1.35
N LYS A 321 24.13 -20.84 1.57
CA LYS A 321 23.84 -21.87 2.56
C LYS A 321 23.73 -21.15 3.90
N LEU A 322 22.53 -21.14 4.47
CA LEU A 322 22.35 -20.89 5.89
C LEU A 322 23.06 -22.01 6.64
N ASN A 323 24.16 -21.69 7.28
CA ASN A 323 24.74 -22.57 8.29
C ASN A 323 23.82 -22.52 9.52
N ASP A 324 23.46 -23.70 10.01
CA ASP A 324 22.62 -23.96 11.20
C ASP A 324 23.26 -23.57 12.55
N ASP A 325 24.23 -22.65 12.58
CA ASP A 325 25.06 -22.36 13.76
C ASP A 325 24.76 -21.01 14.45
N PHE A 326 23.52 -20.52 14.43
CA PHE A 326 23.13 -19.34 15.22
C PHE A 326 21.90 -19.55 16.13
N PHE A 327 21.93 -20.69 16.87
CA PHE A 327 21.17 -20.80 18.09
C PHE A 327 22.12 -21.35 19.13
N ILE A 328 22.58 -20.53 20.06
CA ILE A 328 22.96 -20.77 21.47
C ILE A 328 23.81 -19.57 21.92
N ASN A 329 23.22 -18.69 22.68
CA ASN A 329 23.48 -18.09 23.99
C ASN A 329 22.68 -16.80 24.17
#